data_b26f2c7f3842f188c11d57831001579f
#
_entry.id   b26f2c7f3842f188c11d57831001579f
#
_cell.length_a   1.000
_cell.length_b   1.000
_cell.length_c   1.000
_cell.angle_alpha   90.00
_cell.angle_beta   90.00
_cell.angle_gamma   90.00
#
_symmetry.space_group_name_H-M   'P 1'
#
loop_
_entity.id
_entity.type
_entity.pdbx_description
1 polymer ?
#
loop_
_entity_poly.entity_id
_entity_poly.type
_entity_poly.pdbx_seq_one_letter_code
_entity_poly.pdbx_strand_id
1 'polypeptide(L)'
;MSARKKSGRRSNVLGVRFWYTGIRVKNLEESIKFYKEALGFRVLFRAKMVHHEGIFVQMRTPTGKQTLELNYYPETSRFYEEYCNGSELDHIGLYVSNVREQYKRLVKLGCESAVEPFTQGSWILAFVKDPNGIWLELIGREGKRKE
;
A
#
# COMPACT_ATOMS: atom_id res chain seq x y z
N MET A 1 -41.47 -32.49 -2.31
CA MET A 1 -41.06 -31.07 -2.37
C MET A 1 -39.59 -31.01 -2.77
N SER A 2 -39.33 -30.65 -4.03
CA SER A 2 -37.98 -30.68 -4.65
C SER A 2 -37.29 -29.34 -4.43
N ALA A 3 -36.14 -29.33 -3.73
CA ALA A 3 -35.33 -28.14 -3.54
C ALA A 3 -34.56 -27.82 -4.81
N ARG A 4 -34.93 -26.73 -5.50
CA ARG A 4 -34.17 -26.19 -6.64
C ARG A 4 -32.80 -25.69 -6.16
N LYS A 5 -31.73 -26.42 -6.52
CA LYS A 5 -30.35 -25.90 -6.45
C LYS A 5 -30.24 -24.71 -7.39
N LYS A 6 -30.01 -23.52 -6.82
CA LYS A 6 -29.59 -22.33 -7.58
C LYS A 6 -28.17 -22.60 -8.09
N SER A 7 -28.04 -22.89 -9.38
CA SER A 7 -26.75 -22.90 -10.06
C SER A 7 -26.23 -21.46 -10.14
N GLY A 8 -25.26 -21.12 -9.33
CA GLY A 8 -24.54 -19.86 -9.44
C GLY A 8 -23.86 -19.83 -10.81
N ARG A 9 -24.24 -18.84 -11.64
CA ARG A 9 -23.59 -18.53 -12.90
C ARG A 9 -22.12 -18.24 -12.58
N ARG A 10 -21.21 -19.19 -12.83
CA ARG A 10 -19.79 -18.93 -12.85
C ARG A 10 -19.54 -17.92 -13.95
N SER A 11 -19.02 -16.74 -13.61
CA SER A 11 -18.61 -15.76 -14.60
C SER A 11 -17.59 -16.40 -15.53
N ASN A 12 -17.81 -16.31 -16.82
CA ASN A 12 -16.90 -16.82 -17.87
C ASN A 12 -15.61 -15.99 -18.00
N VAL A 13 -15.18 -15.30 -16.95
CA VAL A 13 -13.93 -14.55 -16.92
C VAL A 13 -12.83 -15.55 -16.53
N LEU A 14 -12.05 -15.95 -17.53
CA LEU A 14 -10.95 -16.90 -17.39
C LEU A 14 -9.91 -16.35 -16.40
N GLY A 15 -9.88 -16.90 -15.19
CA GLY A 15 -8.73 -16.96 -14.32
C GLY A 15 -8.01 -15.64 -13.97
N VAL A 16 -8.63 -14.48 -14.13
CA VAL A 16 -8.04 -13.18 -13.74
C VAL A 16 -8.00 -13.09 -12.22
N ARG A 17 -6.81 -12.80 -11.69
CA ARG A 17 -6.57 -12.61 -10.27
C ARG A 17 -5.76 -11.32 -10.06
N PHE A 18 -6.25 -10.44 -9.20
CA PHE A 18 -5.44 -9.31 -8.76
C PHE A 18 -4.18 -9.83 -8.06
N TRP A 19 -3.00 -9.38 -8.47
CA TRP A 19 -1.72 -9.94 -8.02
C TRP A 19 -0.99 -9.00 -7.05
N TYR A 20 -0.61 -7.82 -7.53
CA TYR A 20 0.11 -6.83 -6.74
C TYR A 20 -0.22 -5.41 -7.22
N THR A 21 0.16 -4.42 -6.42
CA THR A 21 0.16 -3.01 -6.80
C THR A 21 1.60 -2.56 -7.00
N GLY A 22 1.92 -2.03 -8.18
CA GLY A 22 3.22 -1.42 -8.48
C GLY A 22 3.14 0.10 -8.36
N ILE A 23 4.08 0.69 -7.64
CA ILE A 23 4.24 2.14 -7.57
C ILE A 23 5.64 2.53 -8.05
N ARG A 24 5.76 3.67 -8.71
CA ARG A 24 7.04 4.27 -9.03
C ARG A 24 7.57 5.01 -7.82
N VAL A 25 8.88 4.95 -7.59
CA VAL A 25 9.54 5.63 -6.47
C VAL A 25 10.66 6.54 -6.95
N LYS A 26 10.86 7.68 -6.28
CA LYS A 26 11.94 8.64 -6.57
C LYS A 26 13.29 8.08 -6.15
N ASN A 27 13.35 7.51 -4.95
CA ASN A 27 14.53 6.91 -4.35
C ASN A 27 14.15 5.54 -3.80
N LEU A 28 14.75 4.50 -4.36
CA LEU A 28 14.42 3.12 -4.02
C LEU A 28 14.80 2.76 -2.58
N GLU A 29 16.00 3.12 -2.14
CA GLU A 29 16.50 2.75 -0.81
C GLU A 29 15.74 3.50 0.30
N GLU A 30 15.43 4.77 0.08
CA GLU A 30 14.60 5.56 0.99
C GLU A 30 13.21 4.97 1.13
N SER A 31 12.58 4.58 0.02
CA SER A 31 11.25 3.96 0.03
C SER A 31 11.29 2.59 0.71
N ILE A 32 12.28 1.73 0.42
CA ILE A 32 12.44 0.45 1.11
C ILE A 32 12.59 0.66 2.62
N LYS A 33 13.45 1.58 3.02
CA LYS A 33 13.67 1.91 4.44
C LYS A 33 12.36 2.35 5.10
N PHE A 34 11.64 3.26 4.48
CA PHE A 34 10.35 3.74 4.99
C PHE A 34 9.35 2.59 5.20
N TYR A 35 9.07 1.80 4.17
CA TYR A 35 8.09 0.72 4.26
C TYR A 35 8.51 -0.35 5.29
N LYS A 36 9.82 -0.61 5.45
CA LYS A 36 10.32 -1.53 6.49
C LYS A 36 10.20 -0.96 7.90
N GLU A 37 10.76 0.22 8.14
CA GLU A 37 10.94 0.76 9.49
C GLU A 37 9.66 1.42 10.02
N ALA A 38 8.94 2.13 9.16
CA ALA A 38 7.73 2.82 9.56
C ALA A 38 6.48 1.92 9.56
N LEU A 39 6.38 0.97 8.63
CA LEU A 39 5.18 0.16 8.42
C LEU A 39 5.38 -1.35 8.60
N GLY A 40 6.60 -1.81 8.88
CA GLY A 40 6.90 -3.22 9.15
C GLY A 40 6.83 -4.14 7.93
N PHE A 41 6.89 -3.60 6.72
CA PHE A 41 6.96 -4.41 5.52
C PHE A 41 8.27 -5.22 5.47
N ARG A 42 8.24 -6.36 4.83
CA ARG A 42 9.41 -7.21 4.57
C ARG A 42 9.66 -7.28 3.08
N VAL A 43 10.93 -7.17 2.67
CA VAL A 43 11.33 -7.44 1.29
C VAL A 43 11.15 -8.92 1.01
N LEU A 44 10.39 -9.24 -0.03
CA LEU A 44 10.21 -10.60 -0.52
C LEU A 44 11.18 -10.93 -1.63
N PHE A 45 11.40 -9.96 -2.53
CA PHE A 45 12.19 -10.15 -3.71
C PHE A 45 12.72 -8.81 -4.22
N ARG A 46 13.93 -8.79 -4.77
CA ARG A 46 14.55 -7.67 -5.46
C ARG A 46 15.25 -8.16 -6.71
N ALA A 47 15.02 -7.51 -7.84
CA ALA A 47 15.72 -7.82 -9.07
C ALA A 47 15.99 -6.58 -9.92
N LYS A 48 17.04 -6.66 -10.73
CA LYS A 48 17.32 -5.73 -11.82
C LYS A 48 16.61 -6.22 -13.07
N MET A 49 15.90 -5.32 -13.74
CA MET A 49 15.24 -5.62 -15.01
C MET A 49 16.24 -5.54 -16.14
N VAL A 50 16.61 -6.70 -16.70
CA VAL A 50 17.71 -6.83 -17.68
C VAL A 50 17.51 -5.96 -18.93
N HIS A 51 16.26 -5.81 -19.38
CA HIS A 51 15.97 -5.07 -20.63
C HIS A 51 15.64 -3.59 -20.41
N HIS A 52 15.54 -3.13 -19.18
CA HIS A 52 14.99 -1.80 -18.84
C HIS A 52 15.85 -1.02 -17.87
N GLU A 53 16.97 -1.60 -17.43
CA GLU A 53 17.86 -1.02 -16.40
C GLU A 53 17.18 -0.60 -15.10
N GLY A 54 15.88 -0.86 -14.97
CA GLY A 54 15.12 -0.59 -13.76
C GLY A 54 15.41 -1.60 -12.66
N ILE A 55 15.03 -1.25 -11.45
CA ILE A 55 15.07 -2.14 -10.29
C ILE A 55 13.66 -2.18 -9.69
N PHE A 56 13.16 -3.38 -9.41
CA PHE A 56 11.93 -3.54 -8.65
C PHE A 56 12.15 -4.31 -7.36
N VAL A 57 11.36 -3.98 -6.36
CA VAL A 57 11.38 -4.62 -5.04
C VAL A 57 9.97 -4.95 -4.63
N GLN A 58 9.67 -6.21 -4.39
CA GLN A 58 8.40 -6.64 -3.86
C GLN A 58 8.44 -6.72 -2.34
N MET A 59 7.46 -6.11 -1.71
CA MET A 59 7.34 -6.02 -0.25
C MET A 59 5.95 -6.42 0.21
N ARG A 60 5.84 -6.89 1.44
CA ARG A 60 4.56 -7.29 2.04
C ARG A 60 4.61 -7.14 3.56
N THR A 61 3.46 -6.82 4.18
CA THR A 61 3.33 -6.89 5.65
C THR A 61 3.37 -8.35 6.13
N PRO A 62 3.79 -8.63 7.37
CA PRO A 62 3.92 -10.01 7.87
C PRO A 62 2.63 -10.83 7.80
N THR A 63 1.48 -10.20 8.01
CA THR A 63 0.15 -10.84 8.05
C THR A 63 -0.68 -10.58 6.80
N GLY A 64 -0.29 -9.62 5.95
CA GLY A 64 -1.00 -9.28 4.72
C GLY A 64 -0.71 -10.28 3.59
N LYS A 65 -1.66 -10.41 2.66
CA LYS A 65 -1.50 -11.21 1.45
C LYS A 65 -1.16 -10.37 0.22
N GLN A 66 -1.46 -9.07 0.29
CA GLN A 66 -1.20 -8.12 -0.81
C GLN A 66 0.29 -7.77 -0.88
N THR A 67 0.81 -7.70 -2.10
CA THR A 67 2.19 -7.33 -2.37
C THR A 67 2.22 -5.91 -2.94
N LEU A 68 3.09 -5.08 -2.38
CA LEU A 68 3.46 -3.79 -2.93
C LEU A 68 4.77 -3.95 -3.69
N GLU A 69 4.83 -3.46 -4.93
CA GLU A 69 6.04 -3.45 -5.73
C GLU A 69 6.54 -2.01 -5.89
N LEU A 70 7.78 -1.77 -5.47
CA LEU A 70 8.47 -0.50 -5.65
C LEU A 70 9.29 -0.57 -6.93
N ASN A 71 9.05 0.35 -7.86
CA ASN A 71 9.72 0.40 -9.17
C ASN A 71 10.56 1.67 -9.29
N TYR A 72 11.85 1.50 -9.53
CA TYR A 72 12.79 2.58 -9.80
C TYR A 72 13.37 2.45 -11.22
N TYR A 73 13.38 3.55 -11.95
CA TYR A 73 13.95 3.63 -13.30
C TYR A 73 14.97 4.75 -13.36
N PRO A 74 16.27 4.46 -13.69
CA PRO A 74 17.27 5.49 -13.95
C PRO A 74 16.95 6.25 -15.26
N GLU A 75 17.50 7.44 -15.42
CA GLU A 75 17.29 8.27 -16.62
C GLU A 75 17.66 7.58 -17.93
N THR A 76 18.56 6.61 -17.89
CA THR A 76 18.96 5.80 -19.04
C THR A 76 17.91 4.75 -19.44
N SER A 77 16.94 4.49 -18.57
CA SER A 77 15.89 3.50 -18.85
C SER A 77 14.89 4.02 -19.87
N ARG A 78 14.51 3.17 -20.84
CA ARG A 78 13.42 3.49 -21.77
C ARG A 78 12.04 3.64 -21.11
N PHE A 79 11.89 3.27 -19.83
CA PHE A 79 10.70 3.48 -19.02
C PHE A 79 10.84 4.67 -18.07
N TYR A 80 11.95 5.41 -18.18
CA TYR A 80 12.11 6.61 -17.39
C TYR A 80 11.09 7.67 -17.83
N GLU A 81 10.49 8.26 -16.82
CA GLU A 81 9.71 9.47 -16.91
C GLU A 81 10.03 10.31 -15.68
N GLU A 82 10.04 11.62 -15.81
CA GLU A 82 10.19 12.49 -14.67
C GLU A 82 9.08 12.17 -13.65
N TYR A 83 9.48 11.99 -12.39
CA TYR A 83 8.52 11.65 -11.34
C TYR A 83 7.59 12.84 -11.08
N CYS A 84 6.28 12.61 -11.23
CA CYS A 84 5.24 13.53 -10.79
C CYS A 84 4.22 12.79 -9.94
N ASN A 85 3.62 13.50 -8.98
CA ASN A 85 2.48 12.97 -8.25
C ASN A 85 1.25 13.07 -9.15
N GLY A 86 0.55 11.96 -9.34
CA GLY A 86 -0.73 11.88 -10.04
C GLY A 86 -1.87 11.60 -9.06
N SER A 87 -3.06 12.02 -9.40
CA SER A 87 -4.26 11.78 -8.59
C SER A 87 -4.98 10.47 -8.94
N GLU A 88 -4.46 9.72 -9.90
CA GLU A 88 -5.02 8.44 -10.33
C GLU A 88 -4.88 7.35 -9.26
N LEU A 89 -3.79 7.38 -8.50
CA LEU A 89 -3.64 6.59 -7.29
C LEU A 89 -4.12 7.43 -6.11
N ASP A 90 -5.37 7.26 -5.71
CA ASP A 90 -5.98 8.00 -4.61
C ASP A 90 -5.24 7.75 -3.29
N HIS A 91 -5.16 6.51 -2.84
CA HIS A 91 -4.39 6.10 -1.66
C HIS A 91 -4.11 4.60 -1.61
N ILE A 92 -3.22 4.21 -0.70
CA ILE A 92 -3.00 2.82 -0.29
C ILE A 92 -3.60 2.62 1.11
N GLY A 93 -4.60 1.74 1.23
CA GLY A 93 -5.25 1.43 2.50
C GLY A 93 -4.46 0.43 3.35
N LEU A 94 -4.22 0.78 4.62
CA LEU A 94 -3.53 -0.04 5.62
C LEU A 94 -4.44 -0.26 6.83
N TYR A 95 -4.88 -1.50 7.05
CA TYR A 95 -5.61 -1.83 8.27
C TYR A 95 -4.66 -1.86 9.47
N VAL A 96 -5.00 -1.12 10.52
CA VAL A 96 -4.21 -1.03 11.75
C VAL A 96 -5.11 -1.20 12.97
N SER A 97 -4.58 -1.81 14.03
CA SER A 97 -5.34 -2.06 15.27
C SER A 97 -5.66 -0.80 16.07
N ASN A 98 -4.80 0.22 15.99
CA ASN A 98 -4.97 1.50 16.67
C ASN A 98 -4.53 2.65 15.76
N VAL A 99 -5.49 3.26 15.07
CA VAL A 99 -5.23 4.32 14.09
C VAL A 99 -4.58 5.55 14.72
N ARG A 100 -5.08 6.01 15.88
CA ARG A 100 -4.60 7.23 16.53
C ARG A 100 -3.15 7.11 17.01
N GLU A 101 -2.81 5.96 17.56
CA GLU A 101 -1.44 5.67 18.00
C GLU A 101 -0.49 5.52 16.81
N GLN A 102 -0.90 4.75 15.81
CA GLN A 102 -0.08 4.56 14.60
C GLN A 102 0.15 5.88 13.85
N TYR A 103 -0.87 6.72 13.72
CA TYR A 103 -0.73 8.05 13.14
C TYR A 103 0.30 8.90 13.90
N LYS A 104 0.16 9.03 15.23
CA LYS A 104 1.11 9.78 16.08
C LYS A 104 2.54 9.25 15.91
N ARG A 105 2.70 7.93 15.87
CA ARG A 105 4.01 7.31 15.66
C ARG A 105 4.59 7.67 14.30
N LEU A 106 3.83 7.59 13.22
CA LEU A 106 4.31 7.90 11.87
C LEU A 106 4.68 9.38 11.72
N VAL A 107 3.87 10.29 12.26
CA VAL A 107 4.18 11.73 12.26
C VAL A 107 5.46 12.01 13.06
N LYS A 108 5.65 11.36 14.22
CA LYS A 108 6.89 11.45 15.01
C LYS A 108 8.12 10.93 14.25
N LEU A 109 7.95 9.95 13.36
CA LEU A 109 8.99 9.44 12.47
C LEU A 109 9.26 10.35 11.26
N GLY A 110 8.54 11.48 11.13
CA GLY A 110 8.73 12.45 10.06
C GLY A 110 7.79 12.29 8.86
N CYS A 111 6.78 11.41 8.92
CA CYS A 111 5.77 11.35 7.87
C CYS A 111 4.97 12.65 7.82
N GLU A 112 4.75 13.16 6.62
CA GLU A 112 3.84 14.29 6.39
C GLU A 112 2.41 13.89 6.73
N SER A 113 1.74 14.66 7.60
CA SER A 113 0.31 14.50 7.86
C SER A 113 -0.51 15.01 6.69
N ALA A 114 -1.39 14.16 6.14
CA ALA A 114 -2.37 14.58 5.14
C ALA A 114 -3.74 14.87 5.77
N VAL A 115 -4.23 13.96 6.66
CA VAL A 115 -5.48 14.15 7.42
C VAL A 115 -5.32 13.53 8.81
N GLU A 116 -5.62 14.33 9.85
CA GLU A 116 -5.63 13.85 11.23
C GLU A 116 -6.71 12.78 11.48
N PRO A 117 -6.54 11.94 12.52
CA PRO A 117 -7.51 10.90 12.84
C PRO A 117 -8.92 11.43 13.10
N PHE A 118 -9.89 10.94 12.35
CA PHE A 118 -11.31 11.23 12.50
C PHE A 118 -12.14 9.94 12.53
N THR A 119 -13.38 10.05 13.02
CA THR A 119 -14.31 8.92 13.09
C THR A 119 -15.34 9.01 11.95
N GLN A 120 -15.54 7.90 11.26
CA GLN A 120 -16.57 7.75 10.23
C GLN A 120 -17.38 6.47 10.52
N GLY A 121 -18.55 6.61 11.09
CA GLY A 121 -19.37 5.50 11.56
C GLY A 121 -18.63 4.71 12.66
N SER A 122 -18.38 3.43 12.45
CA SER A 122 -17.61 2.55 13.37
C SER A 122 -16.11 2.49 13.06
N TRP A 123 -15.65 3.31 12.13
CA TRP A 123 -14.26 3.32 11.68
C TRP A 123 -13.54 4.59 12.13
N ILE A 124 -12.26 4.45 12.42
CA ILE A 124 -11.32 5.56 12.56
C ILE A 124 -10.42 5.54 11.33
N LEU A 125 -10.24 6.70 10.73
CA LEU A 125 -9.40 6.91 9.55
C LEU A 125 -8.39 8.02 9.84
N ALA A 126 -7.23 7.93 9.23
CA ALA A 126 -6.22 8.99 9.19
C ALA A 126 -5.39 8.83 7.93
N PHE A 127 -4.76 9.89 7.46
CA PHE A 127 -3.89 9.81 6.29
C PHE A 127 -2.54 10.46 6.55
N VAL A 128 -1.49 9.78 6.12
CA VAL A 128 -0.11 10.30 6.07
C VAL A 128 0.43 10.10 4.66
N LYS A 129 1.55 10.73 4.33
CA LYS A 129 2.22 10.53 3.03
C LYS A 129 3.48 9.69 3.20
N ASP A 130 3.76 8.87 2.19
CA ASP A 130 5.05 8.19 2.04
C ASP A 130 6.12 9.17 1.51
N PRO A 131 7.42 8.78 1.40
CA PRO A 131 8.48 9.64 0.86
C PRO A 131 8.26 10.12 -0.59
N ASN A 132 7.37 9.46 -1.34
CA ASN A 132 7.05 9.82 -2.71
C ASN A 132 5.83 10.76 -2.82
N GLY A 133 5.16 11.05 -1.70
CA GLY A 133 3.94 11.84 -1.64
C GLY A 133 2.66 11.03 -1.84
N ILE A 134 2.75 9.70 -1.87
CA ILE A 134 1.59 8.80 -1.97
C ILE A 134 0.84 8.82 -0.65
N TRP A 135 -0.47 9.00 -0.72
CA TRP A 135 -1.32 8.95 0.46
C TRP A 135 -1.48 7.53 0.99
N LEU A 136 -1.29 7.37 2.29
CA LEU A 136 -1.47 6.13 3.03
C LEU A 136 -2.65 6.32 3.98
N GLU A 137 -3.76 5.61 3.72
CA GLU A 137 -4.88 5.56 4.63
C GLU A 137 -4.57 4.58 5.78
N LEU A 138 -4.66 5.06 7.00
CA LEU A 138 -4.70 4.23 8.20
C LEU A 138 -6.16 4.01 8.57
N ILE A 139 -6.65 2.79 8.49
CA ILE A 139 -8.03 2.45 8.78
C ILE A 139 -8.09 1.36 9.85
N GLY A 140 -8.99 1.53 10.81
CA GLY A 140 -9.22 0.56 11.87
C GLY A 140 -10.54 0.81 12.59
N ARG A 141 -10.92 -0.10 13.46
CA ARG A 141 -12.10 0.08 14.29
C ARG A 141 -11.73 0.73 15.60
N GLU A 142 -12.63 1.52 16.15
CA GLU A 142 -12.49 2.00 17.51
C GLU A 142 -12.43 0.78 18.45
N GLY A 143 -11.29 0.62 19.15
CA GLY A 143 -11.15 -0.45 20.12
C GLY A 143 -12.23 -0.30 21.18
N LYS A 144 -12.92 -1.38 21.55
CA LYS A 144 -13.76 -1.35 22.74
C LYS A 144 -12.89 -0.83 23.88
N ARG A 145 -13.23 0.32 24.46
CA ARG A 145 -12.64 0.74 25.75
C ARG A 145 -12.83 -0.45 26.69
N LYS A 146 -11.74 -1.00 27.21
CA LYS A 146 -11.82 -1.85 28.40
C LYS A 146 -12.28 -0.92 29.51
N GLU A 147 -13.52 -1.07 29.94
CA GLU A 147 -14.02 -0.51 31.18
C GLU A 147 -13.24 -1.12 32.35
#